data_3774e08ae19d7ce210a7db50fcbeb87e
#
_entry.id   3774e08ae19d7ce210a7db50fcbeb87e
#
_cell.length_a   1.000
_cell.length_b   1.000
_cell.length_c   1.000
_cell.angle_alpha   90.00
_cell.angle_beta   90.00
_cell.angle_gamma   90.00
#
_symmetry.space_group_name_H-M   'P 1'
#
loop_
_entity.id
_entity.type
_entity.pdbx_description
1 polymer ?
#
loop_
_entity_poly.entity_id
_entity_poly.type
_entity_poly.pdbx_seq_one_letter_code
_entity_poly.pdbx_strand_id
1 'polypeptide(L)'
;MISELRIVTINKGKMDDWLDLFRERVAPLASRLDINITGAWIDAERERFIQIRSFADPDDMASKRARFIANREWRSIERRVLDLTASQDIVQIQPIWYFDDWNGDHGLLDVDRCSFAELRMYTVNKGMLADWEDLYVRYEIPGHRAAGISLEWLSHDLDEETF
;
A
#
# COMPACT_ATOMS: atom_id res chain seq x y z
N MET A 1 8.74 -10.09 6.79
CA MET A 1 7.51 -9.58 6.15
C MET A 1 7.89 -8.50 5.16
N ILE A 2 7.33 -8.51 3.98
CA ILE A 2 7.47 -7.46 2.97
C ILE A 2 6.09 -6.99 2.54
N SER A 3 6.02 -5.83 1.92
CA SER A 3 4.75 -5.31 1.40
C SER A 3 4.92 -4.72 0.01
N GLU A 4 3.81 -4.53 -0.69
CA GLU A 4 3.72 -3.78 -1.94
C GLU A 4 2.85 -2.56 -1.71
N LEU A 5 3.42 -1.38 -1.90
CA LEU A 5 2.65 -0.16 -2.12
C LEU A 5 2.26 -0.12 -3.59
N ARG A 6 0.97 -0.03 -3.87
CA ARG A 6 0.42 0.07 -5.23
C ARG A 6 -0.33 1.38 -5.37
N ILE A 7 0.06 2.18 -6.35
CA ILE A 7 -0.61 3.42 -6.72
C ILE A 7 -1.16 3.22 -8.12
N VAL A 8 -2.49 3.15 -8.24
CA VAL A 8 -3.19 2.92 -9.50
C VAL A 8 -3.84 4.23 -9.94
N THR A 9 -3.43 4.75 -11.08
CA THR A 9 -4.10 5.90 -11.71
C THR A 9 -5.35 5.42 -12.42
N ILE A 10 -6.49 5.97 -12.05
CA ILE A 10 -7.80 5.61 -12.58
C ILE A 10 -8.16 6.57 -13.72
N ASN A 11 -8.73 6.04 -14.78
CA ASN A 11 -9.21 6.84 -15.89
C ASN A 11 -10.26 7.84 -15.41
N LYS A 12 -10.22 9.06 -15.93
CA LYS A 12 -11.08 10.17 -15.50
C LYS A 12 -12.56 9.77 -15.44
N GLY A 13 -13.17 10.00 -14.28
CA GLY A 13 -14.58 9.68 -14.04
C GLY A 13 -14.88 8.19 -13.83
N LYS A 14 -13.85 7.33 -13.67
CA LYS A 14 -14.00 5.87 -13.51
C LYS A 14 -13.74 5.37 -12.08
N MET A 15 -13.55 6.26 -11.12
CA MET A 15 -13.23 5.83 -9.75
C MET A 15 -14.37 5.00 -9.11
N ASP A 16 -15.63 5.37 -9.30
CA ASP A 16 -16.74 4.61 -8.73
C ASP A 16 -16.86 3.22 -9.38
N ASP A 17 -16.76 3.13 -10.71
CA ASP A 17 -16.71 1.85 -11.44
C ASP A 17 -15.55 0.96 -10.96
N TRP A 18 -14.37 1.58 -10.65
CA TRP A 18 -13.22 0.88 -10.10
C TRP A 18 -13.47 0.38 -8.69
N LEU A 19 -14.01 1.21 -7.80
CA LEU A 19 -14.29 0.84 -6.42
C LEU A 19 -15.30 -0.31 -6.33
N ASP A 20 -16.32 -0.33 -7.16
CA ASP A 20 -17.28 -1.42 -7.24
C ASP A 20 -16.60 -2.71 -7.70
N LEU A 21 -15.82 -2.66 -8.79
CA LEU A 21 -15.05 -3.81 -9.27
C LEU A 21 -14.08 -4.33 -8.21
N PHE A 22 -13.39 -3.40 -7.53
CA PHE A 22 -12.43 -3.76 -6.48
C PHE A 22 -13.11 -4.47 -5.32
N ARG A 23 -14.20 -3.91 -4.79
CA ARG A 23 -14.93 -4.45 -3.64
C ARG A 23 -15.60 -5.79 -3.96
N GLU A 24 -16.20 -5.91 -5.13
CA GLU A 24 -16.98 -7.09 -5.49
C GLU A 24 -16.13 -8.25 -6.01
N ARG A 25 -14.98 -7.98 -6.62
CA ARG A 25 -14.21 -9.00 -7.34
C ARG A 25 -12.74 -9.08 -6.91
N VAL A 26 -12.02 -7.95 -6.91
CA VAL A 26 -10.57 -7.96 -6.72
C VAL A 26 -10.19 -8.27 -5.27
N ALA A 27 -10.79 -7.58 -4.30
CA ALA A 27 -10.49 -7.79 -2.88
C ALA A 27 -10.94 -9.18 -2.38
N PRO A 28 -12.14 -9.70 -2.72
CA PRO A 28 -12.51 -11.05 -2.36
C PRO A 28 -11.61 -12.13 -3.01
N LEU A 29 -11.16 -11.93 -4.24
CA LEU A 29 -10.22 -12.84 -4.88
C LEU A 29 -8.87 -12.83 -4.17
N ALA A 30 -8.35 -11.65 -3.83
CA ALA A 30 -7.10 -11.50 -3.08
C ALA A 30 -7.19 -12.24 -1.73
N SER A 31 -8.27 -12.06 -0.99
CA SER A 31 -8.51 -12.75 0.29
C SER A 31 -8.51 -14.28 0.13
N ARG A 32 -9.20 -14.84 -0.88
CA ARG A 32 -9.22 -16.29 -1.14
C ARG A 32 -7.86 -16.87 -1.53
N LEU A 33 -6.94 -16.03 -2.00
CA LEU A 33 -5.57 -16.42 -2.36
C LEU A 33 -4.55 -16.05 -1.26
N ASP A 34 -5.03 -15.73 -0.07
CA ASP A 34 -4.23 -15.34 1.10
C ASP A 34 -3.33 -14.12 0.84
N ILE A 35 -3.77 -13.23 -0.05
CA ILE A 35 -3.14 -11.93 -0.24
C ILE A 35 -3.78 -10.94 0.71
N ASN A 36 -3.04 -10.54 1.74
CA ASN A 36 -3.54 -9.60 2.73
C ASN A 36 -3.47 -8.16 2.18
N ILE A 37 -4.63 -7.51 2.04
CA ILE A 37 -4.73 -6.08 1.73
C ILE A 37 -4.86 -5.35 3.07
N THR A 38 -3.77 -4.73 3.51
CA THR A 38 -3.71 -4.06 4.82
C THR A 38 -4.29 -2.66 4.81
N GLY A 39 -4.48 -2.08 3.63
CA GLY A 39 -5.13 -0.77 3.48
C GLY A 39 -5.45 -0.44 2.03
N ALA A 40 -6.50 0.38 1.84
CA ALA A 40 -6.87 0.91 0.54
C ALA A 40 -7.50 2.31 0.68
N TRP A 41 -7.06 3.26 -0.13
CA TRP A 41 -7.44 4.68 -0.09
C TRP A 41 -7.65 5.23 -1.49
N ILE A 42 -8.34 6.35 -1.57
CA ILE A 42 -8.42 7.20 -2.76
C ILE A 42 -7.84 8.57 -2.43
N ASP A 43 -7.19 9.21 -3.40
CA ASP A 43 -6.74 10.59 -3.23
C ASP A 43 -7.91 11.59 -3.29
N ALA A 44 -7.66 12.83 -2.88
CA ALA A 44 -8.69 13.87 -2.81
C ALA A 44 -9.28 14.21 -4.18
N GLU A 45 -8.48 14.11 -5.24
CA GLU A 45 -8.86 14.36 -6.62
C GLU A 45 -9.67 13.20 -7.24
N ARG A 46 -9.73 12.04 -6.55
CA ARG A 46 -10.36 10.81 -7.03
C ARG A 46 -9.77 10.28 -8.34
N GLU A 47 -8.46 10.45 -8.50
CA GLU A 47 -7.71 10.02 -9.68
C GLU A 47 -6.79 8.85 -9.37
N ARG A 48 -6.41 8.65 -8.09
CA ARG A 48 -5.53 7.56 -7.66
C ARG A 48 -6.20 6.67 -6.63
N PHE A 49 -6.02 5.38 -6.83
CA PHE A 49 -6.35 4.36 -5.85
C PHE A 49 -5.04 3.78 -5.29
N ILE A 50 -4.87 3.88 -3.98
CA ILE A 50 -3.67 3.46 -3.27
C ILE A 50 -4.02 2.23 -2.45
N GLN A 51 -3.19 1.19 -2.49
CA GLN A 51 -3.37 0.01 -1.65
C GLN A 51 -2.03 -0.56 -1.20
N ILE A 52 -2.04 -1.19 -0.03
CA ILE A 52 -0.91 -1.93 0.50
C ILE A 52 -1.30 -3.40 0.59
N ARG A 53 -0.42 -4.28 0.10
CA ARG A 53 -0.52 -5.73 0.22
C ARG A 53 0.67 -6.24 1.00
N SER A 54 0.43 -7.13 1.95
CA SER A 54 1.50 -7.69 2.79
C SER A 54 1.69 -9.19 2.55
N PHE A 55 2.95 -9.63 2.65
CA PHE A 55 3.40 -10.99 2.39
C PHE A 55 4.41 -11.41 3.45
N ALA A 56 4.53 -12.72 3.69
CA ALA A 56 5.48 -13.24 4.64
C ALA A 56 6.94 -12.93 4.24
N ASP A 57 7.27 -13.15 2.96
CA ASP A 57 8.58 -12.98 2.37
C ASP A 57 8.49 -12.83 0.83
N PRO A 58 9.62 -12.61 0.10
CA PRO A 58 9.62 -12.49 -1.35
C PRO A 58 9.09 -13.72 -2.09
N ASP A 59 9.32 -14.93 -1.58
CA ASP A 59 8.88 -16.17 -2.23
C ASP A 59 7.36 -16.34 -2.10
N ASP A 60 6.80 -16.03 -0.91
CA ASP A 60 5.37 -15.98 -0.68
C ASP A 60 4.69 -14.96 -1.61
N MET A 61 5.29 -13.77 -1.74
CA MET A 61 4.81 -12.74 -2.66
C MET A 61 4.80 -13.24 -4.11
N ALA A 62 5.91 -13.80 -4.59
CA ALA A 62 6.03 -14.30 -5.97
C ALA A 62 5.01 -15.40 -6.25
N SER A 63 4.86 -16.35 -5.32
CA SER A 63 3.90 -17.47 -5.41
C SER A 63 2.46 -16.97 -5.48
N LYS A 64 2.06 -16.07 -4.56
CA LYS A 64 0.69 -15.53 -4.49
C LYS A 64 0.37 -14.66 -5.71
N ARG A 65 1.33 -13.85 -6.19
CA ARG A 65 1.17 -13.08 -7.44
C ARG A 65 0.94 -13.98 -8.64
N ALA A 66 1.74 -15.04 -8.79
CA ALA A 66 1.57 -16.00 -9.89
C ALA A 66 0.19 -16.67 -9.84
N ARG A 67 -0.25 -17.13 -8.66
CA ARG A 67 -1.58 -17.72 -8.45
C ARG A 67 -2.71 -16.73 -8.78
N PHE A 68 -2.56 -15.46 -8.39
CA PHE A 68 -3.55 -14.42 -8.67
C PHE A 68 -3.71 -14.18 -10.17
N ILE A 69 -2.59 -14.00 -10.90
CA ILE A 69 -2.58 -13.74 -12.35
C ILE A 69 -3.10 -14.97 -13.13
N ALA A 70 -2.77 -16.18 -12.69
CA ALA A 70 -3.24 -17.42 -13.33
C ALA A 70 -4.71 -17.73 -13.03
N ASN A 71 -5.33 -17.07 -12.06
CA ASN A 71 -6.69 -17.36 -11.63
C ASN A 71 -7.71 -17.03 -12.73
N ARG A 72 -8.67 -17.96 -12.95
CA ARG A 72 -9.69 -17.80 -13.99
C ARG A 72 -10.61 -16.59 -13.72
N GLU A 73 -10.92 -16.32 -12.47
CA GLU A 73 -11.75 -15.17 -12.10
C GLU A 73 -11.05 -13.85 -12.41
N TRP A 74 -9.73 -13.73 -12.09
CA TRP A 74 -8.93 -12.57 -12.47
C TRP A 74 -8.96 -12.37 -13.99
N ARG A 75 -8.65 -13.41 -14.75
CA ARG A 75 -8.65 -13.33 -16.23
C ARG A 75 -9.99 -12.88 -16.80
N SER A 76 -11.10 -13.22 -16.15
CA SER A 76 -12.44 -12.81 -16.60
C SER A 76 -12.73 -11.31 -16.42
N ILE A 77 -11.99 -10.63 -15.53
CA ILE A 77 -12.16 -9.20 -15.25
C ILE A 77 -10.97 -8.34 -15.69
N GLU A 78 -9.84 -8.95 -16.06
CA GLU A 78 -8.59 -8.27 -16.40
C GLU A 78 -8.77 -7.19 -17.46
N ARG A 79 -9.55 -7.48 -18.50
CA ARG A 79 -9.87 -6.48 -19.54
C ARG A 79 -10.58 -5.27 -18.95
N ARG A 80 -11.56 -5.48 -18.07
CA ARG A 80 -12.28 -4.39 -17.42
C ARG A 80 -11.35 -3.58 -16.49
N VAL A 81 -10.42 -4.23 -15.80
CA VAL A 81 -9.40 -3.53 -15.02
C VAL A 81 -8.58 -2.60 -15.90
N LEU A 82 -8.09 -3.09 -17.06
CA LEU A 82 -7.33 -2.29 -18.02
C LEU A 82 -8.15 -1.11 -18.60
N ASP A 83 -9.44 -1.30 -18.83
CA ASP A 83 -10.32 -0.24 -19.33
C ASP A 83 -10.58 0.86 -18.27
N LEU A 84 -10.45 0.55 -16.99
CA LEU A 84 -10.65 1.48 -15.88
C LEU A 84 -9.38 2.20 -15.42
N THR A 85 -8.19 1.66 -15.73
CA THR A 85 -6.92 2.14 -15.21
C THR A 85 -6.05 2.74 -16.31
N ALA A 86 -5.33 3.82 -16.00
CA ALA A 86 -4.39 4.46 -16.91
C ALA A 86 -2.95 3.96 -16.70
N SER A 87 -2.53 3.83 -15.44
CA SER A 87 -1.20 3.34 -15.07
C SER A 87 -1.22 2.71 -13.67
N GLN A 88 -0.15 2.01 -13.35
CA GLN A 88 0.06 1.46 -12.03
C GLN A 88 1.55 1.49 -11.68
N ASP A 89 1.86 2.06 -10.52
CA ASP A 89 3.17 2.02 -9.89
C ASP A 89 3.14 1.01 -8.74
N ILE A 90 4.15 0.14 -8.68
CA ILE A 90 4.29 -0.86 -7.62
C ILE A 90 5.68 -0.73 -7.03
N VAL A 91 5.74 -0.41 -5.75
CA VAL A 91 6.97 -0.33 -4.98
C VAL A 91 6.98 -1.45 -3.95
N GLN A 92 8.05 -2.23 -3.92
CA GLN A 92 8.27 -3.22 -2.87
C GLN A 92 8.91 -2.52 -1.68
N ILE A 93 8.30 -2.69 -0.52
CA ILE A 93 8.66 -1.95 0.67
C ILE A 93 8.87 -2.88 1.85
N GLN A 94 9.83 -2.53 2.69
CA GLN A 94 10.07 -3.19 3.96
C GLN A 94 9.74 -2.24 5.11
N PRO A 95 8.91 -2.66 6.07
CA PRO A 95 8.64 -1.83 7.23
C PRO A 95 9.92 -1.59 8.04
N ILE A 96 10.17 -0.34 8.40
CA ILE A 96 11.30 0.07 9.24
C ILE A 96 10.89 0.01 10.71
N TRP A 97 9.64 0.33 10.98
CA TRP A 97 9.16 0.52 12.32
C TRP A 97 7.71 0.06 12.47
N TYR A 98 7.47 -0.67 13.56
CA TYR A 98 6.14 -1.09 13.98
C TYR A 98 5.82 -0.36 15.28
N PHE A 99 4.61 0.12 15.39
CA PHE A 99 4.12 0.62 16.66
C PHE A 99 4.01 -0.54 17.65
N ASP A 100 4.35 -0.31 18.94
CA ASP A 100 4.20 -1.32 19.99
C ASP A 100 2.75 -1.81 20.12
N ASP A 101 1.79 -1.02 19.64
CA ASP A 101 0.36 -1.35 19.58
C ASP A 101 -0.06 -2.00 18.26
N TRP A 102 0.88 -2.25 17.31
CA TRP A 102 0.58 -2.95 16.07
C TRP A 102 0.54 -4.45 16.30
N ASN A 103 -0.60 -4.95 16.75
CA ASN A 103 -0.83 -6.40 16.95
C ASN A 103 -1.36 -7.12 15.70
N GLY A 104 -1.18 -6.55 14.52
CA GLY A 104 -1.54 -7.19 13.24
C GLY A 104 -3.04 -7.20 12.91
N ASP A 105 -3.89 -6.86 13.87
CA ASP A 105 -5.35 -6.84 13.72
C ASP A 105 -5.90 -5.48 13.27
N HIS A 106 -5.08 -4.45 13.25
CA HIS A 106 -5.45 -3.14 12.73
C HIS A 106 -5.21 -3.08 11.21
N GLY A 107 -5.85 -3.98 10.51
CA GLY A 107 -6.08 -3.80 9.09
C GLY A 107 -6.97 -2.58 8.94
N LEU A 108 -6.46 -1.56 8.26
CA LEU A 108 -7.10 -0.31 7.94
C LEU A 108 -7.00 0.74 9.06
N LEU A 109 -6.56 1.93 8.66
CA LEU A 109 -6.84 3.16 9.38
C LEU A 109 -8.22 3.06 10.02
N ASP A 110 -8.28 3.23 11.33
CA ASP A 110 -9.55 3.37 12.01
C ASP A 110 -10.24 4.60 11.43
N VAL A 111 -11.04 4.38 10.39
CA VAL A 111 -11.76 5.45 9.67
C VAL A 111 -12.68 6.24 10.58
N ASP A 112 -12.99 5.70 11.77
CA ASP A 112 -13.76 6.39 12.80
C ASP A 112 -12.91 7.41 13.56
N ARG A 113 -11.56 7.30 13.49
CA ARG A 113 -10.62 8.21 14.17
C ARG A 113 -9.99 9.26 13.28
N CYS A 114 -9.87 9.03 11.98
CA CYS A 114 -9.29 10.02 11.07
C CYS A 114 -10.13 10.19 9.81
N SER A 115 -10.40 11.45 9.46
CA SER A 115 -11.12 11.82 8.25
C SER A 115 -10.25 11.78 7.00
N PHE A 116 -8.93 11.80 7.13
CA PHE A 116 -7.96 11.70 6.03
C PHE A 116 -6.61 11.20 6.53
N ALA A 117 -5.81 10.65 5.61
CA ALA A 117 -4.41 10.29 5.82
C ALA A 117 -3.53 10.95 4.76
N GLU A 118 -2.29 11.21 5.11
CA GLU A 118 -1.28 11.75 4.20
C GLU A 118 -0.23 10.67 3.91
N LEU A 119 -0.07 10.33 2.63
CA LEU A 119 1.04 9.51 2.16
C LEU A 119 2.23 10.42 1.83
N ARG A 120 3.32 10.29 2.56
CA ARG A 120 4.58 11.00 2.31
C ARG A 120 5.61 10.03 1.74
N MET A 121 6.16 10.38 0.60
CA MET A 121 7.27 9.65 -0.03
C MET A 121 8.49 10.57 -0.07
N TYR A 122 9.60 10.10 0.51
CA TYR A 122 10.87 10.83 0.55
C TYR A 122 11.89 10.14 -0.32
N THR A 123 12.62 10.92 -1.12
CA THR A 123 13.83 10.43 -1.79
C THR A 123 15.02 10.81 -0.90
N VAL A 124 15.74 9.81 -0.43
CA VAL A 124 16.91 10.00 0.43
C VAL A 124 18.18 9.93 -0.41
N ASN A 125 19.16 10.80 -0.12
CA ASN A 125 20.43 10.78 -0.80
C ASN A 125 21.14 9.42 -0.64
N LYS A 126 21.81 8.96 -1.69
CA LYS A 126 22.51 7.67 -1.70
C LYS A 126 23.44 7.53 -0.49
N GLY A 127 23.31 6.42 0.23
CA GLY A 127 24.10 6.11 1.43
C GLY A 127 23.65 6.81 2.72
N MET A 128 22.60 7.62 2.68
CA MET A 128 22.10 8.36 3.86
C MET A 128 20.85 7.75 4.48
N LEU A 129 20.40 6.60 4.01
CA LEU A 129 19.14 6.01 4.45
C LEU A 129 19.16 5.71 5.96
N ALA A 130 20.21 5.06 6.46
CA ALA A 130 20.31 4.71 7.88
C ALA A 130 20.34 5.96 8.79
N ASP A 131 21.05 7.02 8.38
CA ASP A 131 21.10 8.29 9.14
C ASP A 131 19.74 8.98 9.11
N TRP A 132 19.04 8.94 7.96
CA TRP A 132 17.72 9.52 7.81
C TRP A 132 16.69 8.76 8.67
N GLU A 133 16.70 7.43 8.65
CA GLU A 133 15.83 6.59 9.48
C GLU A 133 16.04 6.88 10.98
N ASP A 134 17.30 6.95 11.43
CA ASP A 134 17.62 7.27 12.82
C ASP A 134 17.08 8.64 13.24
N LEU A 135 17.27 9.66 12.40
CA LEU A 135 16.73 11.01 12.63
C LEU A 135 15.19 11.00 12.66
N TYR A 136 14.58 10.30 11.73
CA TYR A 136 13.11 10.22 11.62
C TYR A 136 12.51 9.60 12.88
N VAL A 137 13.05 8.46 13.31
CA VAL A 137 12.59 7.74 14.50
C VAL A 137 12.83 8.55 15.78
N ARG A 138 13.97 9.25 15.89
CA ARG A 138 14.32 9.98 17.12
C ARG A 138 13.59 11.32 17.26
N TYR A 139 13.30 12.01 16.18
CA TYR A 139 12.81 13.39 16.23
C TYR A 139 11.45 13.58 15.58
N GLU A 140 11.26 13.05 14.37
CA GLU A 140 10.02 13.25 13.62
C GLU A 140 8.85 12.51 14.25
N ILE A 141 9.02 11.25 14.63
CA ILE A 141 7.95 10.46 15.25
C ILE A 141 7.51 11.06 16.58
N PRO A 142 8.42 11.40 17.53
CA PRO A 142 8.02 12.08 18.75
C PRO A 142 7.38 13.45 18.51
N GLY A 143 7.87 14.21 17.52
CA GLY A 143 7.30 15.50 17.13
C GLY A 143 5.88 15.37 16.59
N HIS A 144 5.61 14.42 15.73
CA HIS A 144 4.27 14.12 15.22
C HIS A 144 3.32 13.73 16.36
N ARG A 145 3.74 12.84 17.27
CA ARG A 145 2.95 12.45 18.45
C ARG A 145 2.62 13.65 19.34
N ALA A 146 3.60 14.51 19.61
CA ALA A 146 3.39 15.71 20.40
C ALA A 146 2.41 16.70 19.73
N ALA A 147 2.34 16.70 18.40
CA ALA A 147 1.39 17.48 17.61
C ALA A 147 0.02 16.80 17.44
N GLY A 148 -0.20 15.62 18.01
CA GLY A 148 -1.44 14.85 17.86
C GLY A 148 -1.60 14.20 16.48
N ILE A 149 -0.50 14.03 15.72
CA ILE A 149 -0.48 13.36 14.43
C ILE A 149 -0.13 11.89 14.67
N SER A 150 -1.02 10.99 14.25
CA SER A 150 -0.77 9.55 14.28
C SER A 150 0.09 9.17 13.07
N LEU A 151 1.19 8.47 13.30
CA LEU A 151 1.97 7.83 12.24
C LEU A 151 1.51 6.38 12.16
N GLU A 152 0.86 6.04 11.05
CA GLU A 152 0.26 4.73 10.86
C GLU A 152 1.26 3.71 10.32
N TRP A 153 2.28 4.18 9.61
CA TRP A 153 3.20 3.29 8.92
C TRP A 153 4.45 4.01 8.43
N LEU A 154 5.61 3.35 8.49
CA LEU A 154 6.88 3.78 7.95
C LEU A 154 7.59 2.61 7.28
N SER A 155 8.05 2.80 6.03
CA SER A 155 8.78 1.79 5.27
C SER A 155 9.80 2.44 4.37
N HIS A 156 10.79 1.64 3.93
CA HIS A 156 11.67 2.00 2.83
C HIS A 156 11.44 1.08 1.62
N ASP A 157 11.88 1.54 0.46
CA ASP A 157 11.94 0.76 -0.76
C ASP A 157 13.02 -0.34 -0.61
N LEU A 158 12.76 -1.53 -1.16
CA LEU A 158 13.74 -2.62 -1.18
C LEU A 158 14.78 -2.46 -2.28
N ASP A 159 14.50 -1.68 -3.30
CA ASP A 159 15.40 -1.43 -4.43
C ASP A 159 16.34 -0.24 -4.12
N GLU A 160 17.24 -0.41 -3.14
CA GLU A 160 18.24 0.62 -2.78
C GLU A 160 19.16 1.06 -3.94
N GLU A 161 19.17 0.34 -5.07
CA GLU A 161 20.03 0.64 -6.21
C GLU A 161 19.44 1.65 -7.20
N THR A 162 18.19 2.08 -7.03
CA THR A 162 17.48 2.88 -8.03
C THR A 162 17.49 4.39 -7.76
N PHE A 163 18.22 4.86 -6.72
CA PHE A 163 18.30 6.29 -6.39
C PHE A 163 19.72 6.82 -6.33
#